data_33f2fcd42815bf6a1e8f556c20fe035d
#
_entry.id   33f2fcd42815bf6a1e8f556c20fe035d
#
_cell.length_a   1.000
_cell.length_b   1.000
_cell.length_c   1.000
_cell.angle_alpha   90.00
_cell.angle_beta   90.00
_cell.angle_gamma   90.00
#
_symmetry.space_group_name_H-M   'P 1'
#
loop_
_entity.id
_entity.type
_entity.pdbx_description
1 polymer ?
#
loop_
_entity_poly.entity_id
_entity_poly.type
_entity_poly.pdbx_seq_one_letter_code
_entity_poly.pdbx_strand_id
1 'polypeptide(L)'
;MKGDQKLWGILNDKLDVLRASNRLPEAIRVAETALTLAQRAFKPGDPNYTLSLEKIGQLHDQAGDRAAAKSYLVKAHAFLEKAEPLDDRALFRSARRLGFVCDNLGETEAALGYYEAAFKAGARLPDIPYSDLGTILNNVALIYRKTGRQKAAEPYYLHALEIYEKQLGPEHPDVASVLNNLAVFYTNERRFAEAEKTHLRALAIREKFHPPTHPDIAQSKCNLAVVYHSNGDYARASELYRASIKTWEAATDKPPEDYEIVASNYADLLRSLGKARQANQLEERARKKRRSS
;
A
#
# COMPACT_ATOMS: atom_id res chain seq x y z
N MET A 1 -38.79 -10.83 -13.21
CA MET A 1 -37.92 -11.53 -12.20
C MET A 1 -36.97 -12.56 -12.82
N LYS A 2 -37.43 -13.71 -13.40
CA LYS A 2 -36.49 -14.71 -13.99
C LYS A 2 -35.64 -14.15 -15.15
N GLY A 3 -36.22 -13.27 -15.99
CA GLY A 3 -35.51 -12.61 -17.09
C GLY A 3 -34.40 -11.66 -16.61
N ASP A 4 -34.71 -10.86 -15.59
CA ASP A 4 -33.72 -9.90 -15.02
C ASP A 4 -32.56 -10.61 -14.35
N GLN A 5 -32.82 -11.73 -13.64
CA GLN A 5 -31.76 -12.56 -13.04
C GLN A 5 -30.83 -13.15 -14.09
N LYS A 6 -31.36 -13.65 -15.20
CA LYS A 6 -30.56 -14.18 -16.31
C LYS A 6 -29.72 -13.09 -16.97
N LEU A 7 -30.34 -11.93 -17.23
CA LEU A 7 -29.62 -10.79 -17.81
C LEU A 7 -28.53 -10.26 -16.86
N TRP A 8 -28.83 -10.20 -15.56
CA TRP A 8 -27.82 -9.84 -14.53
C TRP A 8 -26.60 -10.77 -14.59
N GLY A 9 -26.81 -12.10 -14.72
CA GLY A 9 -25.71 -13.07 -14.89
C GLY A 9 -24.84 -12.74 -16.11
N ILE A 10 -25.46 -12.55 -17.28
CA ILE A 10 -24.76 -12.21 -18.53
C ILE A 10 -23.95 -10.91 -18.39
N LEU A 11 -24.51 -9.89 -17.71
CA LEU A 11 -23.78 -8.64 -17.50
C LEU A 11 -22.58 -8.82 -16.55
N ASN A 12 -22.69 -9.68 -15.53
CA ASN A 12 -21.57 -9.98 -14.65
C ASN A 12 -20.43 -10.71 -15.38
N ASP A 13 -20.75 -11.67 -16.27
CA ASP A 13 -19.74 -12.34 -17.10
C ASP A 13 -19.02 -11.32 -18.01
N LYS A 14 -19.81 -10.46 -18.67
CA LYS A 14 -19.25 -9.38 -19.49
C LYS A 14 -18.38 -8.42 -18.71
N LEU A 15 -18.77 -8.08 -17.48
CA LEU A 15 -18.02 -7.21 -16.58
C LEU A 15 -16.65 -7.81 -16.26
N ASP A 16 -16.58 -9.09 -15.95
CA ASP A 16 -15.33 -9.78 -15.63
C ASP A 16 -14.36 -9.80 -16.84
N VAL A 17 -14.88 -9.97 -18.06
CA VAL A 17 -14.11 -9.87 -19.30
C VAL A 17 -13.58 -8.45 -19.53
N LEU A 18 -14.41 -7.41 -19.34
CA LEU A 18 -14.01 -6.01 -19.50
C LEU A 18 -12.93 -5.61 -18.50
N ARG A 19 -13.07 -6.09 -17.25
CA ARG A 19 -12.09 -5.85 -16.20
C ARG A 19 -10.75 -6.51 -16.51
N ALA A 20 -10.75 -7.75 -16.96
CA ALA A 20 -9.55 -8.48 -17.38
C ALA A 20 -8.85 -7.80 -18.57
N SER A 21 -9.61 -7.12 -19.44
CA SER A 21 -9.10 -6.34 -20.58
C SER A 21 -8.74 -4.90 -20.24
N ASN A 22 -8.77 -4.52 -18.97
CA ASN A 22 -8.49 -3.15 -18.46
C ASN A 22 -9.37 -2.04 -19.09
N ARG A 23 -10.60 -2.40 -19.52
CA ARG A 23 -11.59 -1.46 -20.11
C ARG A 23 -12.48 -0.88 -19.02
N LEU A 24 -11.89 -0.16 -18.05
CA LEU A 24 -12.56 0.32 -16.84
C LEU A 24 -13.81 1.19 -17.09
N PRO A 25 -13.82 2.19 -18.01
CA PRO A 25 -15.02 3.02 -18.22
C PRO A 25 -16.23 2.20 -18.74
N GLU A 26 -15.98 1.18 -19.52
CA GLU A 26 -17.04 0.30 -20.03
C GLU A 26 -17.49 -0.69 -18.95
N ALA A 27 -16.53 -1.20 -18.16
CA ALA A 27 -16.85 -2.07 -17.03
C ALA A 27 -17.76 -1.35 -16.02
N ILE A 28 -17.49 -0.07 -15.71
CA ILE A 28 -18.33 0.73 -14.81
C ILE A 28 -19.77 0.85 -15.35
N ARG A 29 -19.95 1.21 -16.64
CA ARG A 29 -21.30 1.31 -17.23
C ARG A 29 -22.06 -0.02 -17.20
N VAL A 30 -21.38 -1.13 -17.45
CA VAL A 30 -22.00 -2.46 -17.36
C VAL A 30 -22.35 -2.79 -15.90
N ALA A 31 -21.49 -2.43 -14.94
CA ALA A 31 -21.74 -2.64 -13.51
C ALA A 31 -22.93 -1.81 -13.00
N GLU A 32 -23.10 -0.57 -13.44
CA GLU A 32 -24.27 0.28 -13.13
C GLU A 32 -25.56 -0.35 -13.62
N THR A 33 -25.54 -0.87 -14.86
CA THR A 33 -26.68 -1.59 -15.43
C THR A 33 -26.99 -2.87 -14.66
N ALA A 34 -25.93 -3.64 -14.30
CA ALA A 34 -26.08 -4.86 -13.51
C ALA A 34 -26.62 -4.55 -12.10
N LEU A 35 -26.17 -3.48 -11.46
CA LEU A 35 -26.70 -3.04 -10.17
C LEU A 35 -28.18 -2.64 -10.25
N THR A 36 -28.56 -1.91 -11.29
CA THR A 36 -29.97 -1.53 -11.52
C THR A 36 -30.86 -2.76 -11.67
N LEU A 37 -30.40 -3.78 -12.40
CA LEU A 37 -31.11 -5.06 -12.50
C LEU A 37 -31.13 -5.82 -11.18
N ALA A 38 -30.00 -5.82 -10.44
CA ALA A 38 -29.93 -6.45 -9.14
C ALA A 38 -30.94 -5.86 -8.15
N GLN A 39 -31.12 -4.54 -8.14
CA GLN A 39 -32.11 -3.84 -7.31
C GLN A 39 -33.57 -4.25 -7.61
N ARG A 40 -33.85 -4.65 -8.85
CA ARG A 40 -35.20 -5.12 -9.26
C ARG A 40 -35.40 -6.61 -9.06
N ALA A 41 -34.33 -7.38 -9.24
CA ALA A 41 -34.38 -8.85 -9.28
C ALA A 41 -34.18 -9.51 -7.92
N PHE A 42 -33.50 -8.83 -6.99
CA PHE A 42 -33.09 -9.37 -5.70
C PHE A 42 -33.50 -8.43 -4.55
N LYS A 43 -33.72 -9.01 -3.37
CA LYS A 43 -33.99 -8.23 -2.15
C LYS A 43 -32.70 -7.56 -1.63
N PRO A 44 -32.81 -6.44 -0.90
CA PRO A 44 -31.66 -5.91 -0.15
C PRO A 44 -31.05 -6.98 0.76
N GLY A 45 -29.72 -7.15 0.71
CA GLY A 45 -29.01 -8.19 1.44
C GLY A 45 -28.90 -9.54 0.73
N ASP A 46 -29.57 -9.73 -0.41
CA ASP A 46 -29.30 -10.89 -1.27
C ASP A 46 -27.83 -10.91 -1.71
N PRO A 47 -27.15 -12.08 -1.70
CA PRO A 47 -25.74 -12.18 -2.11
C PRO A 47 -25.44 -11.59 -3.49
N ASN A 48 -26.36 -11.71 -4.46
CA ASN A 48 -26.16 -11.17 -5.81
C ASN A 48 -26.27 -9.64 -5.84
N TYR A 49 -27.14 -9.07 -5.02
CA TYR A 49 -27.22 -7.62 -4.86
C TYR A 49 -25.98 -7.07 -4.16
N THR A 50 -25.54 -7.71 -3.09
CA THR A 50 -24.32 -7.37 -2.37
C THR A 50 -23.09 -7.47 -3.29
N LEU A 51 -22.97 -8.55 -4.07
CA LEU A 51 -21.92 -8.74 -5.07
C LEU A 51 -21.88 -7.60 -6.10
N SER A 52 -23.06 -7.14 -6.56
CA SER A 52 -23.13 -6.02 -7.52
C SER A 52 -22.58 -4.72 -6.92
N LEU A 53 -22.88 -4.45 -5.64
CA LEU A 53 -22.34 -3.31 -4.91
C LEU A 53 -20.81 -3.42 -4.71
N GLU A 54 -20.31 -4.61 -4.39
CA GLU A 54 -18.87 -4.84 -4.27
C GLU A 54 -18.13 -4.64 -5.58
N LYS A 55 -18.65 -5.20 -6.68
CA LYS A 55 -18.03 -5.10 -8.02
C LYS A 55 -17.95 -3.65 -8.50
N ILE A 56 -19.04 -2.89 -8.39
CA ILE A 56 -19.04 -1.48 -8.83
C ILE A 56 -18.13 -0.63 -7.92
N GLY A 57 -18.13 -0.87 -6.62
CA GLY A 57 -17.21 -0.20 -5.68
C GLY A 57 -15.75 -0.48 -6.02
N GLN A 58 -15.41 -1.74 -6.37
CA GLN A 58 -14.07 -2.12 -6.80
C GLN A 58 -13.63 -1.42 -8.09
N LEU A 59 -14.53 -1.27 -9.06
CA LEU A 59 -14.24 -0.60 -10.32
C LEU A 59 -14.00 0.89 -10.13
N HIS A 60 -14.78 1.56 -9.29
CA HIS A 60 -14.55 2.97 -8.94
C HIS A 60 -13.21 3.17 -8.21
N ASP A 61 -12.83 2.26 -7.31
CA ASP A 61 -11.52 2.29 -6.65
C ASP A 61 -10.38 2.15 -7.68
N GLN A 62 -10.48 1.19 -8.61
CA GLN A 62 -9.52 1.02 -9.70
C GLN A 62 -9.45 2.23 -10.64
N ALA A 63 -10.56 2.92 -10.85
CA ALA A 63 -10.62 4.16 -11.64
C ALA A 63 -10.13 5.41 -10.89
N GLY A 64 -9.79 5.29 -9.59
CA GLY A 64 -9.34 6.39 -8.74
C GLY A 64 -10.47 7.19 -8.09
N ASP A 65 -11.73 6.89 -8.37
CA ASP A 65 -12.90 7.51 -7.73
C ASP A 65 -13.21 6.83 -6.39
N ARG A 66 -12.37 7.13 -5.40
CA ARG A 66 -12.47 6.52 -4.07
C ARG A 66 -13.71 6.94 -3.30
N ALA A 67 -14.27 8.11 -3.57
CA ALA A 67 -15.49 8.57 -2.92
C ALA A 67 -16.71 7.74 -3.37
N ALA A 68 -16.86 7.52 -4.67
CA ALA A 68 -17.87 6.62 -5.20
C ALA A 68 -17.65 5.17 -4.72
N ALA A 69 -16.41 4.68 -4.77
CA ALA A 69 -16.04 3.35 -4.28
C ALA A 69 -16.52 3.13 -2.84
N LYS A 70 -16.19 4.06 -1.93
CA LYS A 70 -16.62 4.01 -0.53
C LYS A 70 -18.14 3.92 -0.41
N SER A 71 -18.88 4.75 -1.16
CA SER A 71 -20.35 4.78 -1.09
C SER A 71 -20.97 3.41 -1.38
N TYR A 72 -20.48 2.69 -2.39
CA TYR A 72 -20.96 1.34 -2.73
C TYR A 72 -20.49 0.27 -1.76
N LEU A 73 -19.21 0.33 -1.37
CA LEU A 73 -18.61 -0.67 -0.48
C LEU A 73 -19.19 -0.63 0.93
N VAL A 74 -19.50 0.55 1.48
CA VAL A 74 -20.17 0.69 2.79
C VAL A 74 -21.55 0.01 2.77
N LYS A 75 -22.33 0.19 1.70
CA LYS A 75 -23.62 -0.48 1.56
C LYS A 75 -23.48 -1.99 1.49
N ALA A 76 -22.52 -2.49 0.71
CA ALA A 76 -22.23 -3.91 0.62
C ALA A 76 -21.82 -4.48 1.99
N HIS A 77 -20.92 -3.81 2.69
CA HIS A 77 -20.43 -4.24 4.00
C HIS A 77 -21.55 -4.32 5.04
N ALA A 78 -22.42 -3.32 5.07
CA ALA A 78 -23.58 -3.32 5.98
C ALA A 78 -24.57 -4.48 5.72
N PHE A 79 -24.65 -5.01 4.52
CA PHE A 79 -25.42 -6.23 4.24
C PHE A 79 -24.68 -7.49 4.71
N LEU A 80 -23.36 -7.54 4.54
CA LEU A 80 -22.54 -8.66 5.01
C LEU A 80 -22.55 -8.79 6.53
N GLU A 81 -22.54 -7.67 7.27
CA GLU A 81 -22.66 -7.66 8.73
C GLU A 81 -23.97 -8.21 9.27
N LYS A 82 -25.04 -8.14 8.46
CA LYS A 82 -26.38 -8.60 8.82
C LYS A 82 -26.74 -9.96 8.18
N ALA A 83 -25.82 -10.57 7.44
CA ALA A 83 -26.08 -11.85 6.79
C ALA A 83 -26.14 -12.99 7.80
N GLU A 84 -27.05 -13.92 7.60
CA GLU A 84 -27.18 -15.14 8.38
C GLU A 84 -27.19 -16.36 7.43
N PRO A 85 -26.23 -17.28 7.52
CA PRO A 85 -25.07 -17.25 8.43
C PRO A 85 -24.04 -16.17 8.06
N LEU A 86 -23.24 -15.76 9.05
CA LEU A 86 -22.17 -14.77 8.84
C LEU A 86 -21.07 -15.36 7.94
N ASP A 87 -20.68 -14.64 6.90
CA ASP A 87 -19.55 -15.01 6.03
C ASP A 87 -18.30 -14.19 6.44
N ASP A 88 -17.49 -14.75 7.33
CA ASP A 88 -16.25 -14.12 7.81
C ASP A 88 -15.27 -13.81 6.67
N ARG A 89 -15.26 -14.60 5.59
CA ARG A 89 -14.40 -14.36 4.43
C ARG A 89 -14.85 -13.15 3.62
N ALA A 90 -16.14 -13.00 3.40
CA ALA A 90 -16.72 -11.83 2.75
C ALA A 90 -16.52 -10.58 3.61
N LEU A 91 -16.77 -10.67 4.90
CA LEU A 91 -16.52 -9.58 5.86
C LEU A 91 -15.05 -9.15 5.87
N PHE A 92 -14.13 -10.10 5.93
CA PHE A 92 -12.70 -9.82 5.87
C PHE A 92 -12.32 -9.03 4.62
N ARG A 93 -12.72 -9.52 3.42
CA ARG A 93 -12.41 -8.87 2.15
C ARG A 93 -13.00 -7.46 2.06
N SER A 94 -14.27 -7.32 2.45
CA SER A 94 -14.99 -6.05 2.40
C SER A 94 -14.40 -5.02 3.36
N ALA A 95 -14.18 -5.40 4.61
CA ALA A 95 -13.60 -4.51 5.63
C ALA A 95 -12.16 -4.11 5.28
N ARG A 96 -11.31 -5.04 4.82
CA ARG A 96 -9.95 -4.72 4.39
C ARG A 96 -9.94 -3.69 3.25
N ARG A 97 -10.84 -3.84 2.28
CA ARG A 97 -10.96 -2.89 1.17
C ARG A 97 -11.45 -1.52 1.63
N LEU A 98 -12.45 -1.49 2.50
CA LEU A 98 -12.93 -0.22 3.09
C LEU A 98 -11.84 0.47 3.90
N GLY A 99 -11.08 -0.25 4.69
CA GLY A 99 -9.93 0.29 5.40
C GLY A 99 -8.94 0.98 4.45
N PHE A 100 -8.59 0.33 3.34
CA PHE A 100 -7.71 0.91 2.32
C PHE A 100 -8.32 2.15 1.64
N VAL A 101 -9.58 2.10 1.25
CA VAL A 101 -10.27 3.24 0.60
C VAL A 101 -10.37 4.42 1.57
N CYS A 102 -10.74 4.19 2.83
CA CYS A 102 -10.83 5.24 3.85
C CYS A 102 -9.45 5.85 4.18
N ASP A 103 -8.37 5.05 4.27
CA ASP A 103 -7.00 5.57 4.47
C ASP A 103 -6.60 6.50 3.32
N ASN A 104 -6.87 6.12 2.08
CA ASN A 104 -6.59 6.95 0.91
C ASN A 104 -7.45 8.21 0.80
N LEU A 105 -8.63 8.23 1.44
CA LEU A 105 -9.48 9.43 1.58
C LEU A 105 -9.07 10.30 2.77
N GLY A 106 -8.09 9.87 3.58
CA GLY A 106 -7.71 10.57 4.81
C GLY A 106 -8.69 10.38 5.97
N GLU A 107 -9.63 9.46 5.85
CA GLU A 107 -10.63 9.16 6.89
C GLU A 107 -10.06 8.16 7.91
N THR A 108 -9.10 8.64 8.68
CA THR A 108 -8.24 7.84 9.55
C THR A 108 -8.98 6.92 10.52
N GLU A 109 -9.94 7.45 11.26
CA GLU A 109 -10.66 6.65 12.28
C GLU A 109 -11.56 5.59 11.64
N ALA A 110 -12.19 5.92 10.50
CA ALA A 110 -12.95 4.94 9.73
C ALA A 110 -12.04 3.82 9.19
N ALA A 111 -10.86 4.18 8.66
CA ALA A 111 -9.88 3.22 8.17
C ALA A 111 -9.43 2.27 9.28
N LEU A 112 -9.11 2.78 10.46
CA LEU A 112 -8.72 1.95 11.62
C LEU A 112 -9.84 1.01 12.03
N GLY A 113 -11.09 1.49 12.11
CA GLY A 113 -12.25 0.65 12.45
C GLY A 113 -12.46 -0.49 11.46
N TYR A 114 -12.35 -0.22 10.17
CA TYR A 114 -12.46 -1.25 9.15
C TYR A 114 -11.28 -2.24 9.14
N TYR A 115 -10.06 -1.78 9.36
CA TYR A 115 -8.92 -2.69 9.50
C TYR A 115 -9.02 -3.57 10.74
N GLU A 116 -9.53 -3.05 11.86
CA GLU A 116 -9.80 -3.85 13.04
C GLU A 116 -10.88 -4.92 12.79
N ALA A 117 -11.97 -4.54 12.12
CA ALA A 117 -13.01 -5.48 11.72
C ALA A 117 -12.47 -6.57 10.79
N ALA A 118 -11.64 -6.18 9.81
CA ALA A 118 -10.98 -7.12 8.91
C ALA A 118 -10.06 -8.08 9.68
N PHE A 119 -9.23 -7.57 10.59
CA PHE A 119 -8.35 -8.42 11.39
C PHE A 119 -9.13 -9.43 12.23
N LYS A 120 -10.21 -8.98 12.90
CA LYS A 120 -11.09 -9.85 13.68
C LYS A 120 -11.76 -10.94 12.84
N ALA A 121 -12.28 -10.58 11.66
CA ALA A 121 -12.89 -11.55 10.74
C ALA A 121 -11.84 -12.54 10.21
N GLY A 122 -10.69 -12.04 9.78
CA GLY A 122 -9.59 -12.86 9.28
C GLY A 122 -9.03 -13.84 10.32
N ALA A 123 -8.91 -13.41 11.56
CA ALA A 123 -8.39 -14.26 12.64
C ALA A 123 -9.31 -15.50 12.95
N ARG A 124 -10.57 -15.47 12.50
CA ARG A 124 -11.49 -16.62 12.61
C ARG A 124 -11.39 -17.60 11.43
N LEU A 125 -10.67 -17.24 10.38
CA LEU A 125 -10.54 -18.05 9.17
C LEU A 125 -9.32 -18.99 9.29
N PRO A 126 -9.50 -20.30 9.17
CA PRO A 126 -8.40 -21.27 9.34
C PRO A 126 -7.37 -21.23 8.21
N ASP A 127 -7.76 -20.73 7.04
CA ASP A 127 -7.00 -20.77 5.79
C ASP A 127 -6.71 -19.38 5.20
N ILE A 128 -6.81 -18.33 6.03
CA ILE A 128 -6.44 -16.99 5.56
C ILE A 128 -4.93 -16.91 5.36
N PRO A 129 -4.45 -16.33 4.25
CA PRO A 129 -3.04 -16.03 4.13
C PRO A 129 -2.62 -15.07 5.25
N TYR A 130 -1.71 -15.51 6.10
CA TYR A 130 -1.21 -14.68 7.20
C TYR A 130 -0.58 -13.38 6.72
N SER A 131 -0.02 -13.36 5.49
CA SER A 131 0.43 -12.15 4.82
C SER A 131 -0.67 -11.09 4.69
N ASP A 132 -1.93 -11.49 4.53
CA ASP A 132 -3.06 -10.57 4.50
C ASP A 132 -3.30 -9.91 5.87
N LEU A 133 -3.16 -10.67 6.97
CA LEU A 133 -3.23 -10.13 8.33
C LEU A 133 -2.03 -9.22 8.64
N GLY A 134 -0.83 -9.64 8.23
CA GLY A 134 0.37 -8.83 8.36
C GLY A 134 0.27 -7.50 7.61
N THR A 135 -0.34 -7.51 6.41
CA THR A 135 -0.61 -6.30 5.63
C THR A 135 -1.54 -5.34 6.38
N ILE A 136 -2.61 -5.85 7.00
CA ILE A 136 -3.53 -5.03 7.79
C ILE A 136 -2.79 -4.37 8.94
N LEU A 137 -2.01 -5.13 9.71
CA LEU A 137 -1.26 -4.60 10.84
C LEU A 137 -0.24 -3.55 10.41
N ASN A 138 0.47 -3.77 9.30
CA ASN A 138 1.39 -2.79 8.72
C ASN A 138 0.67 -1.49 8.31
N ASN A 139 -0.52 -1.59 7.71
CA ASN A 139 -1.30 -0.41 7.33
C ASN A 139 -1.81 0.35 8.56
N VAL A 140 -2.27 -0.34 9.61
CA VAL A 140 -2.64 0.27 10.89
C VAL A 140 -1.45 1.02 11.50
N ALA A 141 -0.26 0.39 11.51
CA ALA A 141 0.96 1.03 12.00
C ALA A 141 1.33 2.30 11.19
N LEU A 142 1.20 2.24 9.85
CA LEU A 142 1.41 3.40 8.97
C LEU A 142 0.45 4.54 9.28
N ILE A 143 -0.83 4.23 9.54
CA ILE A 143 -1.84 5.24 9.93
C ILE A 143 -1.45 5.87 11.26
N TYR A 144 -1.11 5.09 12.29
CA TYR A 144 -0.68 5.62 13.57
C TYR A 144 0.57 6.51 13.45
N ARG A 145 1.53 6.11 12.62
CA ARG A 145 2.72 6.92 12.33
C ARG A 145 2.37 8.25 11.66
N LYS A 146 1.55 8.22 10.59
CA LYS A 146 1.12 9.43 9.84
C LYS A 146 0.33 10.42 10.72
N THR A 147 -0.39 9.92 11.72
CA THR A 147 -1.24 10.73 12.62
C THR A 147 -0.55 11.16 13.90
N GLY A 148 0.77 10.96 14.01
CA GLY A 148 1.54 11.37 15.18
C GLY A 148 1.34 10.49 16.42
N ARG A 149 0.64 9.35 16.28
CA ARG A 149 0.41 8.38 17.36
C ARG A 149 1.52 7.30 17.41
N GLN A 150 2.79 7.73 17.39
CA GLN A 150 3.96 6.88 17.22
C GLN A 150 4.02 5.72 18.20
N LYS A 151 3.74 5.96 19.50
CA LYS A 151 3.77 4.90 20.52
C LYS A 151 2.81 3.75 20.23
N ALA A 152 1.71 4.02 19.52
CA ALA A 152 0.76 2.99 19.12
C ALA A 152 1.21 2.24 17.84
N ALA A 153 2.08 2.81 17.02
CA ALA A 153 2.50 2.21 15.75
C ALA A 153 3.45 1.01 15.93
N GLU A 154 4.40 1.10 16.87
CA GLU A 154 5.46 0.10 17.03
C GLU A 154 4.95 -1.33 17.24
N PRO A 155 4.00 -1.61 18.17
CA PRO A 155 3.47 -2.96 18.37
C PRO A 155 2.89 -3.58 17.10
N TYR A 156 2.24 -2.77 16.26
CA TYR A 156 1.66 -3.25 15.00
C TYR A 156 2.71 -3.61 13.97
N TYR A 157 3.81 -2.81 13.84
CA TYR A 157 4.92 -3.17 12.97
C TYR A 157 5.60 -4.46 13.41
N LEU A 158 5.84 -4.62 14.72
CA LEU A 158 6.47 -5.83 15.27
C LEU A 158 5.60 -7.06 15.07
N HIS A 159 4.30 -6.95 15.30
CA HIS A 159 3.37 -8.06 15.08
C HIS A 159 3.25 -8.41 13.59
N ALA A 160 3.21 -7.40 12.70
CA ALA A 160 3.25 -7.65 11.26
C ALA A 160 4.53 -8.40 10.86
N LEU A 161 5.69 -7.96 11.37
CA LEU A 161 6.98 -8.60 11.13
C LEU A 161 6.98 -10.06 11.58
N GLU A 162 6.53 -10.34 12.79
CA GLU A 162 6.42 -11.70 13.33
C GLU A 162 5.57 -12.62 12.43
N ILE A 163 4.40 -12.12 11.98
CA ILE A 163 3.52 -12.86 11.08
C ILE A 163 4.22 -13.18 9.77
N TYR A 164 4.85 -12.19 9.14
CA TYR A 164 5.54 -12.39 7.86
C TYR A 164 6.74 -13.34 7.99
N GLU A 165 7.56 -13.20 9.03
CA GLU A 165 8.70 -14.08 9.28
C GLU A 165 8.29 -15.53 9.52
N LYS A 166 7.22 -15.74 10.30
CA LYS A 166 6.71 -17.05 10.63
C LYS A 166 6.13 -17.78 9.43
N GLN A 167 5.52 -17.05 8.50
CA GLN A 167 4.83 -17.65 7.35
C GLN A 167 5.69 -17.78 6.10
N LEU A 168 6.50 -16.77 5.82
CA LEU A 168 7.28 -16.69 4.59
C LEU A 168 8.77 -16.96 4.80
N GLY A 169 9.19 -16.98 6.08
CA GLY A 169 10.60 -17.06 6.45
C GLY A 169 11.23 -15.65 6.59
N PRO A 170 12.29 -15.55 7.43
CA PRO A 170 12.89 -14.27 7.83
C PRO A 170 13.61 -13.52 6.70
N GLU A 171 13.81 -14.16 5.56
CA GLU A 171 14.51 -13.60 4.39
C GLU A 171 13.58 -13.34 3.20
N HIS A 172 12.27 -13.43 3.38
CA HIS A 172 11.32 -13.18 2.29
C HIS A 172 11.29 -11.70 1.89
N PRO A 173 11.12 -11.32 0.60
CA PRO A 173 11.04 -9.93 0.16
C PRO A 173 9.98 -9.08 0.88
N ASP A 174 8.83 -9.66 1.22
CA ASP A 174 7.78 -8.95 1.96
C ASP A 174 8.22 -8.60 3.39
N VAL A 175 9.07 -9.42 4.02
CA VAL A 175 9.71 -9.09 5.31
C VAL A 175 10.55 -7.84 5.18
N ALA A 176 11.30 -7.68 4.07
CA ALA A 176 12.08 -6.46 3.84
C ALA A 176 11.21 -5.21 3.74
N SER A 177 9.99 -5.31 3.22
CA SER A 177 9.05 -4.19 3.16
C SER A 177 8.57 -3.74 4.54
N VAL A 178 8.22 -4.70 5.40
CA VAL A 178 7.83 -4.40 6.80
C VAL A 178 9.02 -3.84 7.59
N LEU A 179 10.19 -4.44 7.46
CA LEU A 179 11.43 -3.94 8.08
C LEU A 179 11.74 -2.51 7.65
N ASN A 180 11.58 -2.19 6.37
CA ASN A 180 11.77 -0.83 5.88
C ASN A 180 10.83 0.18 6.57
N ASN A 181 9.54 -0.16 6.72
CA ASN A 181 8.56 0.70 7.37
C ASN A 181 8.86 0.87 8.86
N LEU A 182 9.24 -0.20 9.55
CA LEU A 182 9.68 -0.17 10.95
C LEU A 182 10.94 0.67 11.14
N ALA A 183 11.92 0.55 10.23
CA ALA A 183 13.16 1.33 10.31
C ALA A 183 12.92 2.82 10.06
N VAL A 184 12.01 3.19 9.14
CA VAL A 184 11.56 4.58 8.98
C VAL A 184 10.88 5.10 10.25
N PHE A 185 10.07 4.27 10.90
CA PHE A 185 9.50 4.60 12.21
C PHE A 185 10.60 4.89 13.24
N TYR A 186 11.59 3.99 13.41
CA TYR A 186 12.72 4.21 14.33
C TYR A 186 13.53 5.47 13.99
N THR A 187 13.72 5.78 12.71
CA THR A 187 14.40 7.00 12.28
C THR A 187 13.66 8.25 12.77
N ASN A 188 12.33 8.28 12.62
CA ASN A 188 11.49 9.39 13.09
C ASN A 188 11.50 9.54 14.61
N GLU A 189 11.59 8.43 15.34
CA GLU A 189 11.72 8.41 16.80
C GLU A 189 13.17 8.68 17.29
N ARG A 190 14.09 8.99 16.36
CA ARG A 190 15.53 9.21 16.62
C ARG A 190 16.23 8.01 17.25
N ARG A 191 15.68 6.83 17.10
CA ARG A 191 16.25 5.54 17.53
C ARG A 191 17.21 5.03 16.44
N PHE A 192 18.29 5.77 16.20
CA PHE A 192 19.14 5.58 15.03
C PHE A 192 19.85 4.23 14.97
N ALA A 193 20.27 3.67 16.11
CA ALA A 193 20.90 2.34 16.15
C ALA A 193 19.93 1.22 15.70
N GLU A 194 18.68 1.31 16.13
CA GLU A 194 17.64 0.35 15.75
C GLU A 194 17.23 0.55 14.28
N ALA A 195 17.13 1.79 13.84
CA ALA A 195 16.86 2.13 12.44
C ALA A 195 17.96 1.59 11.51
N GLU A 196 19.25 1.81 11.84
CA GLU A 196 20.40 1.28 11.09
C GLU A 196 20.34 -0.24 10.98
N LYS A 197 20.24 -0.94 12.11
CA LYS A 197 20.14 -2.41 12.15
C LYS A 197 19.01 -2.95 11.28
N THR A 198 17.84 -2.31 11.38
CA THR A 198 16.62 -2.75 10.69
C THR A 198 16.71 -2.47 9.19
N HIS A 199 17.20 -1.29 8.76
CA HIS A 199 17.44 -0.98 7.36
C HIS A 199 18.51 -1.86 6.71
N LEU A 200 19.61 -2.15 7.43
CA LEU A 200 20.66 -3.06 6.93
C LEU A 200 20.10 -4.44 6.67
N ARG A 201 19.25 -4.96 7.58
CA ARG A 201 18.58 -6.24 7.36
C ARG A 201 17.65 -6.21 6.14
N ALA A 202 16.84 -5.16 5.99
CA ALA A 202 15.97 -4.99 4.83
C ALA A 202 16.77 -4.93 3.51
N LEU A 203 17.88 -4.19 3.50
CA LEU A 203 18.78 -4.07 2.35
C LEU A 203 19.40 -5.43 1.99
N ALA A 204 19.91 -6.18 2.96
CA ALA A 204 20.50 -7.49 2.74
C ALA A 204 19.51 -8.49 2.10
N ILE A 205 18.25 -8.49 2.56
CA ILE A 205 17.19 -9.29 1.94
C ILE A 205 16.99 -8.87 0.49
N ARG A 206 16.83 -7.56 0.22
CA ARG A 206 16.61 -7.05 -1.14
C ARG A 206 17.77 -7.35 -2.08
N GLU A 207 19.02 -7.23 -1.63
CA GLU A 207 20.23 -7.56 -2.41
C GLU A 207 20.34 -9.05 -2.76
N LYS A 208 19.75 -9.94 -1.95
CA LYS A 208 19.68 -11.36 -2.23
C LYS A 208 18.70 -11.71 -3.35
N PHE A 209 17.59 -10.98 -3.45
CA PHE A 209 16.48 -11.31 -4.37
C PHE A 209 16.42 -10.43 -5.63
N HIS A 210 17.14 -9.32 -5.66
CA HIS A 210 17.10 -8.36 -6.77
C HIS A 210 18.49 -8.10 -7.35
N PRO A 211 18.58 -7.76 -8.64
CA PRO A 211 19.83 -7.31 -9.23
C PRO A 211 20.30 -5.99 -8.59
N PRO A 212 21.62 -5.69 -8.59
CA PRO A 212 22.18 -4.50 -7.94
C PRO A 212 21.59 -3.15 -8.42
N THR A 213 20.94 -3.16 -9.57
CA THR A 213 20.30 -1.98 -10.18
C THR A 213 18.81 -1.85 -9.82
N HIS A 214 18.27 -2.75 -8.98
CA HIS A 214 16.84 -2.72 -8.68
C HIS A 214 16.43 -1.47 -7.89
N PRO A 215 15.28 -0.84 -8.20
CA PRO A 215 14.75 0.34 -7.50
C PRO A 215 14.65 0.19 -5.98
N ASP A 216 14.25 -0.96 -5.49
CA ASP A 216 14.11 -1.23 -4.04
C ASP A 216 15.46 -1.16 -3.30
N ILE A 217 16.56 -1.56 -3.98
CA ILE A 217 17.91 -1.43 -3.43
C ILE A 217 18.31 0.04 -3.34
N ALA A 218 18.00 0.83 -4.38
CA ALA A 218 18.23 2.26 -4.37
C ALA A 218 17.47 2.95 -3.24
N GLN A 219 16.19 2.60 -3.06
CA GLN A 219 15.36 3.12 -1.98
C GLN A 219 15.90 2.73 -0.59
N SER A 220 16.33 1.47 -0.39
CA SER A 220 16.94 1.05 0.88
C SER A 220 18.22 1.82 1.21
N LYS A 221 19.09 2.05 0.21
CA LYS A 221 20.31 2.86 0.37
C LYS A 221 19.97 4.30 0.73
N CYS A 222 18.94 4.89 0.10
CA CYS A 222 18.48 6.23 0.44
C CYS A 222 17.99 6.32 1.89
N ASN A 223 17.13 5.39 2.30
CA ASN A 223 16.59 5.39 3.66
C ASN A 223 17.68 5.23 4.71
N LEU A 224 18.67 4.37 4.48
CA LEU A 224 19.82 4.23 5.34
C LEU A 224 20.70 5.50 5.35
N ALA A 225 20.84 6.20 4.21
CA ALA A 225 21.50 7.49 4.14
C ALA A 225 20.79 8.55 4.98
N VAL A 226 19.45 8.55 5.02
CA VAL A 226 18.66 9.44 5.88
C VAL A 226 18.93 9.17 7.36
N VAL A 227 19.07 7.91 7.77
CA VAL A 227 19.44 7.56 9.15
C VAL A 227 20.79 8.19 9.53
N TYR A 228 21.84 7.98 8.71
CA TYR A 228 23.17 8.52 8.97
C TYR A 228 23.19 10.05 8.91
N HIS A 229 22.46 10.65 7.96
CA HIS A 229 22.33 12.11 7.88
C HIS A 229 21.70 12.68 9.16
N SER A 230 20.61 12.08 9.63
CA SER A 230 19.89 12.50 10.83
C SER A 230 20.71 12.28 12.12
N ASN A 231 21.62 11.30 12.11
CA ASN A 231 22.53 11.01 13.21
C ASN A 231 23.86 11.79 13.14
N GLY A 232 24.06 12.64 12.11
CA GLY A 232 25.26 13.46 11.94
C GLY A 232 26.45 12.76 11.29
N ASP A 233 26.30 11.51 10.84
CA ASP A 233 27.34 10.81 10.08
C ASP A 233 27.24 11.15 8.59
N TYR A 234 27.69 12.35 8.27
CA TYR A 234 27.59 12.91 6.92
C TYR A 234 28.47 12.19 5.89
N ALA A 235 29.50 11.49 6.34
CA ALA A 235 30.41 10.74 5.47
C ALA A 235 29.68 9.51 4.91
N ARG A 236 29.15 8.64 5.79
CA ARG A 236 28.36 7.47 5.38
C ARG A 236 27.09 7.86 4.64
N ALA A 237 26.43 8.93 5.09
CA ALA A 237 25.23 9.45 4.39
C ALA A 237 25.54 9.85 2.94
N SER A 238 26.61 10.61 2.69
CA SER A 238 27.03 11.03 1.35
C SER A 238 27.36 9.86 0.42
N GLU A 239 28.01 8.83 0.96
CA GLU A 239 28.34 7.61 0.19
C GLU A 239 27.07 6.88 -0.24
N LEU A 240 26.15 6.66 0.67
CA LEU A 240 24.90 5.95 0.41
C LEU A 240 23.95 6.72 -0.51
N TYR A 241 23.83 8.05 -0.36
CA TYR A 241 23.05 8.85 -1.31
C TYR A 241 23.61 8.75 -2.73
N ARG A 242 24.93 8.84 -2.90
CA ARG A 242 25.56 8.65 -4.23
C ARG A 242 25.33 7.26 -4.78
N ALA A 243 25.45 6.22 -3.94
CA ALA A 243 25.16 4.86 -4.35
C ALA A 243 23.69 4.67 -4.74
N SER A 244 22.74 5.24 -4.00
CA SER A 244 21.31 5.23 -4.33
C SER A 244 21.03 5.88 -5.69
N ILE A 245 21.55 7.10 -5.90
CA ILE A 245 21.40 7.82 -7.18
C ILE A 245 21.95 7.00 -8.35
N LYS A 246 23.17 6.44 -8.19
CA LYS A 246 23.79 5.58 -9.22
C LYS A 246 22.92 4.34 -9.52
N THR A 247 22.34 3.73 -8.50
CA THR A 247 21.46 2.58 -8.67
C THR A 247 20.19 2.96 -9.43
N TRP A 248 19.54 4.08 -9.08
CA TRP A 248 18.37 4.60 -9.83
C TRP A 248 18.70 4.90 -11.30
N GLU A 249 19.83 5.53 -11.56
CA GLU A 249 20.27 5.87 -12.92
C GLU A 249 20.59 4.66 -13.78
N ALA A 250 20.99 3.55 -13.14
CA ALA A 250 21.23 2.28 -13.84
C ALA A 250 19.96 1.44 -14.03
N ALA A 251 18.91 1.71 -13.23
CA ALA A 251 17.66 0.95 -13.28
C ALA A 251 16.77 1.35 -14.47
N THR A 252 16.76 2.62 -14.85
CA THR A 252 15.87 3.15 -15.86
C THR A 252 16.35 4.49 -16.42
N ASP A 253 16.07 4.71 -17.70
CA ASP A 253 16.30 6.02 -18.38
C ASP A 253 15.28 7.07 -17.90
N LYS A 254 14.15 6.63 -17.35
CA LYS A 254 13.06 7.45 -16.82
C LYS A 254 12.89 7.21 -15.32
N PRO A 255 13.71 7.87 -14.49
CA PRO A 255 13.61 7.68 -13.05
C PRO A 255 12.26 8.19 -12.52
N PRO A 256 11.63 7.45 -11.58
CA PRO A 256 10.37 7.83 -10.96
C PRO A 256 10.53 9.01 -10.01
N GLU A 257 9.42 9.45 -9.43
CA GLU A 257 9.39 10.55 -8.45
C GLU A 257 10.35 10.32 -7.26
N ASP A 258 10.52 9.07 -6.84
CA ASP A 258 11.45 8.69 -5.76
C ASP A 258 12.89 9.12 -6.02
N TYR A 259 13.33 9.19 -7.28
CA TYR A 259 14.67 9.68 -7.62
C TYR A 259 14.84 11.18 -7.27
N GLU A 260 13.80 12.00 -7.48
CA GLU A 260 13.84 13.42 -7.08
C GLU A 260 13.93 13.56 -5.56
N ILE A 261 13.23 12.71 -4.82
CA ILE A 261 13.28 12.67 -3.34
C ILE A 261 14.71 12.36 -2.87
N VAL A 262 15.35 11.36 -3.47
CA VAL A 262 16.75 11.03 -3.14
C VAL A 262 17.69 12.19 -3.46
N ALA A 263 17.53 12.81 -4.63
CA ALA A 263 18.34 13.95 -5.05
C ALA A 263 18.15 15.16 -4.12
N SER A 264 16.92 15.44 -3.68
CA SER A 264 16.61 16.50 -2.72
C SER A 264 17.24 16.23 -1.36
N ASN A 265 17.07 15.04 -0.82
CA ASN A 265 17.66 14.67 0.48
C ASN A 265 19.21 14.78 0.45
N TYR A 266 19.83 14.39 -0.66
CA TYR A 266 21.29 14.54 -0.80
C TYR A 266 21.70 16.00 -1.00
N ALA A 267 20.91 16.79 -1.72
CA ALA A 267 21.16 18.22 -1.88
C ALA A 267 21.10 18.95 -0.54
N ASP A 268 20.18 18.59 0.35
CA ASP A 268 20.11 19.16 1.71
C ASP A 268 21.35 18.84 2.52
N LEU A 269 21.85 17.59 2.45
CA LEU A 269 23.12 17.23 3.07
C LEU A 269 24.28 18.05 2.47
N LEU A 270 24.34 18.21 1.15
CA LEU A 270 25.40 18.99 0.50
C LEU A 270 25.36 20.47 0.93
N ARG A 271 24.16 21.05 1.09
CA ARG A 271 23.99 22.42 1.61
C ARG A 271 24.50 22.54 3.03
N SER A 272 24.19 21.58 3.91
CA SER A 272 24.69 21.58 5.29
C SER A 272 26.24 21.48 5.38
N LEU A 273 26.86 20.90 4.35
CA LEU A 273 28.31 20.81 4.20
C LEU A 273 28.96 22.01 3.46
N GLY A 274 28.16 23.08 3.19
CA GLY A 274 28.64 24.25 2.46
C GLY A 274 28.83 24.07 0.95
N LYS A 275 28.34 22.96 0.38
CA LYS A 275 28.48 22.58 -1.04
C LYS A 275 27.26 22.98 -1.87
N ALA A 276 26.73 24.19 -1.68
CA ALA A 276 25.48 24.65 -2.30
C ALA A 276 25.48 24.56 -3.84
N ARG A 277 26.62 24.81 -4.50
CA ARG A 277 26.72 24.67 -5.97
C ARG A 277 26.46 23.24 -6.43
N GLN A 278 27.02 22.26 -5.72
CA GLN A 278 26.83 20.84 -6.05
C GLN A 278 25.37 20.40 -5.79
N ALA A 279 24.75 20.89 -4.70
CA ALA A 279 23.34 20.66 -4.40
C ALA A 279 22.42 21.13 -5.55
N ASN A 280 22.60 22.38 -6.02
CA ASN A 280 21.81 22.94 -7.10
C ASN A 280 21.98 22.18 -8.42
N GLN A 281 23.22 21.79 -8.76
CA GLN A 281 23.50 20.99 -9.95
C GLN A 281 22.81 19.61 -9.89
N LEU A 282 22.80 18.98 -8.72
CA LEU A 282 22.15 17.69 -8.53
C LEU A 282 20.62 17.78 -8.74
N GLU A 283 19.97 18.75 -8.12
CA GLU A 283 18.53 18.98 -8.27
C GLU A 283 18.15 19.34 -9.71
N GLU A 284 18.93 20.20 -10.36
CA GLU A 284 18.69 20.54 -11.77
C GLU A 284 18.81 19.31 -12.67
N ARG A 285 19.82 18.46 -12.43
CA ARG A 285 19.99 17.20 -13.14
C ARG A 285 18.80 16.26 -12.94
N ALA A 286 18.30 16.14 -11.70
CA ALA A 286 17.14 15.31 -11.40
C ALA A 286 15.87 15.79 -12.14
N ARG A 287 15.60 17.10 -12.10
CA ARG A 287 14.47 17.72 -12.82
C ARG A 287 14.58 17.55 -14.35
N LYS A 288 15.78 17.70 -14.93
CA LYS A 288 15.99 17.48 -16.37
C LYS A 288 15.69 16.05 -16.78
N LYS A 289 16.16 15.06 -16.02
CA LYS A 289 15.89 13.65 -16.30
C LYS A 289 14.39 13.32 -16.30
N ARG A 290 13.60 13.94 -15.42
CA ARG A 290 12.15 13.77 -15.39
C ARG A 290 11.43 14.42 -16.59
N ARG A 291 11.93 15.59 -17.05
CA ARG A 291 11.29 16.34 -18.17
C ARG A 291 11.59 15.74 -19.54
N SER A 292 12.71 15.06 -19.70
CA SER A 292 13.10 14.37 -20.95
C SER A 292 12.37 13.03 -21.11
N SER A 293 11.47 12.75 -20.25
CA SER A 293 10.61 11.57 -20.17
C SER A 293 9.18 11.90 -20.53
#